data_4d6c159a4ee8652032193dfdbcbea9a7
#
_entry.id   4d6c159a4ee8652032193dfdbcbea9a7
#
_cell.length_a   1.000
_cell.length_b   1.000
_cell.length_c   1.000
_cell.angle_alpha   90.00
_cell.angle_beta   90.00
_cell.angle_gamma   90.00
#
_symmetry.space_group_name_H-M   'P 1'
#
loop_
_entity.id
_entity.type
_entity.pdbx_description
1 polymer ?
#
loop_
_entity_poly.entity_id
_entity_poly.type
_entity_poly.pdbx_seq_one_letter_code
_entity_poly.pdbx_strand_id
1 'polypeptide(L)'
;MGQLRDDLPVVHQQLGVSPDLGRNRLEVAPQLPPGAPSIGAENIRLAAGAINVEAAASGGVYETTVETSGLAGVALTLGHVLPRAAHVVKVLLNGDPAPYRVRVGHRGQTVLVRASSTERHRLFVLIA
;
A
#
# COMPACT_ATOMS: atom_id res chain seq x y z
N MET A 1 -18.97 -3.13 -20.82
CA MET A 1 -18.05 -4.19 -20.93
C MET A 1 -16.64 -3.77 -20.70
N GLY A 2 -16.01 -3.09 -21.65
CA GLY A 2 -14.63 -2.70 -21.52
C GLY A 2 -14.34 -1.78 -20.37
N GLN A 3 -15.35 -1.08 -19.89
CA GLN A 3 -15.17 -0.13 -18.82
C GLN A 3 -14.60 -0.75 -17.55
N LEU A 4 -15.08 -1.92 -17.19
CA LEU A 4 -14.63 -2.54 -15.98
C LEU A 4 -13.14 -2.86 -16.02
N ARG A 5 -12.67 -3.27 -17.19
CA ARG A 5 -11.25 -3.57 -17.34
C ARG A 5 -10.40 -2.32 -17.36
N ASP A 6 -10.91 -1.25 -17.91
CA ASP A 6 -10.20 0.02 -17.95
C ASP A 6 -10.05 0.61 -16.55
N ASP A 7 -11.08 0.46 -15.73
CA ASP A 7 -11.04 0.97 -14.37
C ASP A 7 -10.06 0.22 -13.48
N LEU A 8 -9.96 -1.10 -13.66
CA LEU A 8 -9.08 -1.91 -12.82
C LEU A 8 -7.62 -1.48 -12.87
N PRO A 9 -7.01 -1.24 -14.06
CA PRO A 9 -5.63 -0.78 -14.08
C PRO A 9 -5.43 0.55 -13.36
N VAL A 10 -6.38 1.47 -13.46
CA VAL A 10 -6.27 2.76 -12.76
C VAL A 10 -6.29 2.55 -11.26
N VAL A 11 -7.20 1.74 -10.76
CA VAL A 11 -7.28 1.42 -9.34
C VAL A 11 -5.98 0.78 -8.86
N HIS A 12 -5.46 -0.19 -9.61
CA HIS A 12 -4.21 -0.86 -9.23
C HIS A 12 -3.04 0.11 -9.22
N GLN A 13 -2.96 1.04 -10.17
CA GLN A 13 -1.89 2.02 -10.21
C GLN A 13 -1.92 2.93 -9.00
N GLN A 14 -3.09 3.44 -8.64
CA GLN A 14 -3.21 4.36 -7.50
C GLN A 14 -3.01 3.65 -6.17
N LEU A 15 -3.52 2.45 -6.04
CA LEU A 15 -3.37 1.67 -4.82
C LEU A 15 -2.07 0.90 -4.76
N GLY A 16 -1.32 0.85 -5.87
CA GLY A 16 -0.02 0.21 -5.90
C GLY A 16 -0.06 -1.26 -5.57
N VAL A 17 -1.13 -1.94 -5.96
CA VAL A 17 -1.28 -3.37 -5.71
C VAL A 17 -0.50 -4.15 -6.75
N SER A 18 0.52 -4.87 -6.32
CA SER A 18 1.40 -5.64 -7.20
C SER A 18 1.50 -7.07 -6.71
N PRO A 19 0.60 -7.95 -7.15
CA PRO A 19 0.66 -9.34 -6.73
C PRO A 19 1.72 -10.09 -7.51
N ASP A 20 2.44 -10.95 -6.82
CA ASP A 20 3.35 -11.92 -7.40
C ASP A 20 3.08 -13.24 -6.71
N LEU A 21 1.91 -13.78 -6.97
CA LEU A 21 1.42 -14.94 -6.24
C LEU A 21 2.15 -16.22 -6.63
N GLY A 22 2.79 -16.26 -7.78
CA GLY A 22 3.67 -17.36 -8.14
C GLY A 22 4.87 -17.49 -7.19
N ARG A 23 5.24 -16.39 -6.53
CA ARG A 23 6.28 -16.38 -5.51
C ARG A 23 5.72 -16.14 -4.12
N ASN A 24 4.41 -16.21 -3.96
CA ASN A 24 3.72 -15.93 -2.71
C ASN A 24 4.05 -14.56 -2.14
N ARG A 25 4.04 -13.54 -2.98
CA ARG A 25 4.34 -12.16 -2.57
C ARG A 25 3.23 -11.23 -3.00
N LEU A 26 3.02 -10.20 -2.21
CA LEU A 26 2.08 -9.14 -2.50
C LEU A 26 2.64 -7.82 -1.98
N GLU A 27 2.75 -6.84 -2.85
CA GLU A 27 3.16 -5.50 -2.47
C GLU A 27 1.97 -4.55 -2.61
N VAL A 28 1.73 -3.74 -1.60
CA VAL A 28 0.69 -2.71 -1.62
C VAL A 28 1.35 -1.38 -1.23
N ALA A 29 1.55 -0.51 -2.21
CA ALA A 29 2.22 0.77 -2.01
C ALA A 29 1.44 1.88 -2.71
N PRO A 30 0.36 2.37 -2.09
CA PRO A 30 -0.49 3.37 -2.72
C PRO A 30 0.19 4.72 -2.89
N GLN A 31 -0.31 5.47 -3.87
CA GLN A 31 0.04 6.85 -4.10
C GLN A 31 -1.25 7.65 -4.21
N LEU A 32 -1.41 8.65 -3.36
CA LEU A 32 -2.59 9.50 -3.41
C LEU A 32 -2.52 10.44 -4.62
N PRO A 33 -3.61 10.56 -5.39
CA PRO A 33 -3.64 11.56 -6.45
C PRO A 33 -3.61 12.97 -5.87
N PRO A 34 -3.11 13.95 -6.62
CA PRO A 34 -3.08 15.33 -6.16
C PRO A 34 -4.47 15.80 -5.72
N GLY A 35 -4.52 16.42 -4.54
CA GLY A 35 -5.76 16.96 -4.02
C GLY A 35 -6.68 15.96 -3.34
N ALA A 36 -6.35 14.67 -3.37
CA ALA A 36 -7.16 13.66 -2.70
C ALA A 36 -6.60 13.36 -1.31
N PRO A 37 -7.38 13.52 -0.24
CA PRO A 37 -6.91 13.20 1.10
C PRO A 37 -6.88 11.70 1.37
N SER A 38 -7.63 10.93 0.62
CA SER A 38 -7.67 9.48 0.78
C SER A 38 -8.12 8.79 -0.49
N ILE A 39 -7.74 7.55 -0.65
CA ILE A 39 -8.27 6.64 -1.67
C ILE A 39 -8.45 5.27 -1.04
N GLY A 40 -9.30 4.45 -1.63
CA GLY A 40 -9.48 3.11 -1.13
C GLY A 40 -10.28 2.25 -2.08
N ALA A 41 -10.20 0.97 -1.89
CA ALA A 41 -11.01 0.00 -2.59
C ALA A 41 -11.20 -1.24 -1.74
N GLU A 42 -12.39 -1.82 -1.82
CA GLU A 42 -12.71 -3.03 -1.10
C GLU A 42 -12.79 -4.20 -2.05
N ASN A 43 -12.53 -5.38 -1.52
CA ASN A 43 -12.72 -6.64 -2.22
C ASN A 43 -11.97 -6.69 -3.56
N ILE A 44 -10.72 -6.24 -3.54
CA ILE A 44 -9.85 -6.39 -4.71
C ILE A 44 -9.51 -7.88 -4.81
N ARG A 45 -9.99 -8.51 -5.88
CA ARG A 45 -9.83 -9.95 -6.06
C ARG A 45 -8.45 -10.29 -6.57
N LEU A 46 -7.83 -11.26 -5.93
CA LEU A 46 -6.57 -11.85 -6.35
C LEU A 46 -6.80 -13.35 -6.57
N ALA A 47 -5.84 -14.03 -7.17
CA ALA A 47 -6.01 -15.44 -7.49
C ALA A 47 -6.33 -16.29 -6.26
N ALA A 48 -5.71 -15.99 -5.12
CA ALA A 48 -5.87 -16.80 -3.91
C ALA A 48 -6.85 -16.21 -2.91
N GLY A 49 -7.26 -14.96 -3.07
CA GLY A 49 -8.15 -14.33 -2.10
C GLY A 49 -8.49 -12.91 -2.49
N ALA A 50 -8.65 -12.04 -1.49
CA ALA A 50 -9.03 -10.66 -1.73
C ALA A 50 -8.38 -9.74 -0.72
N ILE A 51 -8.29 -8.46 -1.04
CA ILE A 51 -7.80 -7.44 -0.12
C ILE A 51 -8.68 -6.21 -0.16
N ASN A 52 -8.69 -5.50 0.96
CA ASN A 52 -9.22 -4.14 1.05
C ASN A 52 -8.04 -3.22 1.32
N VAL A 53 -7.95 -2.12 0.59
CA VAL A 53 -6.85 -1.17 0.73
C VAL A 53 -7.41 0.21 0.92
N GLU A 54 -6.85 0.94 1.87
CA GLU A 54 -7.17 2.34 2.09
C GLU A 54 -5.89 3.10 2.34
N ALA A 55 -5.78 4.28 1.73
CA ALA A 55 -4.64 5.16 1.92
C ALA A 55 -5.13 6.56 2.24
N ALA A 56 -4.43 7.23 3.14
CA ALA A 56 -4.80 8.58 3.55
C ALA A 56 -3.55 9.39 3.85
N ALA A 57 -3.66 10.72 3.72
CA ALA A 57 -2.56 11.62 4.05
C ALA A 57 -3.13 12.91 4.63
N SER A 58 -2.49 13.40 5.69
CA SER A 58 -2.88 14.65 6.32
C SER A 58 -1.72 15.17 7.17
N GLY A 59 -1.32 16.44 6.96
CA GLY A 59 -0.36 17.09 7.83
C GLY A 59 0.98 16.40 7.97
N GLY A 60 1.50 15.80 6.91
CA GLY A 60 2.77 15.10 6.95
C GLY A 60 2.67 13.66 7.43
N VAL A 61 1.47 13.17 7.65
CA VAL A 61 1.21 11.78 8.04
C VAL A 61 0.62 11.02 6.87
N TYR A 62 1.20 9.88 6.55
CA TYR A 62 0.71 9.01 5.47
C TYR A 62 0.36 7.65 6.05
N GLU A 63 -0.82 7.16 5.76
CA GLU A 63 -1.30 5.88 6.27
C GLU A 63 -1.72 4.95 5.15
N THR A 64 -1.41 3.68 5.31
CA THR A 64 -1.88 2.61 4.43
C THR A 64 -2.50 1.54 5.30
N THR A 65 -3.76 1.21 5.04
CA THR A 65 -4.45 0.15 5.75
C THR A 65 -4.78 -0.97 4.78
N VAL A 66 -4.45 -2.19 5.13
CA VAL A 66 -4.71 -3.37 4.29
C VAL A 66 -5.35 -4.44 5.13
N GLU A 67 -6.46 -4.98 4.64
CA GLU A 67 -7.08 -6.17 5.20
C GLU A 67 -7.02 -7.27 4.17
N THR A 68 -6.61 -8.46 4.58
CA THR A 68 -6.47 -9.59 3.66
C THR A 68 -7.48 -10.68 3.99
N SER A 69 -7.87 -11.43 2.97
CA SER A 69 -8.78 -12.55 3.09
C SER A 69 -8.31 -13.66 2.14
N GLY A 70 -8.01 -14.82 2.68
CA GLY A 70 -7.59 -15.97 1.86
C GLY A 70 -6.16 -15.91 1.38
N LEU A 71 -5.32 -15.08 1.99
CA LEU A 71 -3.93 -14.90 1.56
C LEU A 71 -2.92 -15.39 2.60
N ALA A 72 -3.30 -16.33 3.45
CA ALA A 72 -2.39 -16.91 4.41
C ALA A 72 -1.17 -17.51 3.69
N GLY A 73 0.02 -17.25 4.20
CA GLY A 73 1.25 -17.72 3.60
C GLY A 73 1.83 -16.82 2.53
N VAL A 74 1.13 -15.77 2.14
CA VAL A 74 1.66 -14.78 1.19
C VAL A 74 2.49 -13.76 1.95
N ALA A 75 3.69 -13.47 1.46
CA ALA A 75 4.54 -12.43 2.06
C ALA A 75 4.01 -11.07 1.64
N LEU A 76 3.54 -10.29 2.60
CA LEU A 76 2.94 -9.00 2.36
C LEU A 76 3.96 -7.89 2.62
N THR A 77 4.07 -6.96 1.69
CA THR A 77 4.85 -5.74 1.86
C THR A 77 3.91 -4.56 1.74
N LEU A 78 3.84 -3.74 2.77
CA LEU A 78 3.06 -2.52 2.79
C LEU A 78 3.96 -1.34 2.52
N GLY A 79 3.44 -0.35 1.82
CA GLY A 79 4.18 0.85 1.55
C GLY A 79 3.30 2.04 1.32
N HIS A 80 3.94 3.17 1.05
CA HIS A 80 3.28 4.39 0.65
C HIS A 80 4.25 5.21 -0.18
N VAL A 81 3.78 5.76 -1.29
CA VAL A 81 4.60 6.60 -2.14
C VAL A 81 4.56 8.02 -1.60
N LEU A 82 5.72 8.56 -1.29
CA LEU A 82 5.89 9.90 -0.71
C LEU A 82 6.47 10.84 -1.76
N PRO A 83 6.32 12.15 -1.56
CA PRO A 83 7.02 13.11 -2.40
C PRO A 83 8.52 12.87 -2.38
N ARG A 84 9.17 13.16 -3.51
CA ARG A 84 10.60 12.87 -3.66
C ARG A 84 11.48 13.57 -2.63
N ALA A 85 11.07 14.76 -2.20
CA ALA A 85 11.83 15.56 -1.25
C ALA A 85 11.47 15.31 0.20
N ALA A 86 10.56 14.37 0.48
CA ALA A 86 10.12 14.11 1.84
C ALA A 86 11.22 13.43 2.66
N HIS A 87 11.30 13.80 3.92
CA HIS A 87 12.20 13.16 4.88
C HIS A 87 11.40 12.30 5.84
N VAL A 88 11.64 11.01 5.85
CA VAL A 88 10.95 10.08 6.73
C VAL A 88 11.47 10.26 8.16
N VAL A 89 10.56 10.54 9.08
CA VAL A 89 10.88 10.73 10.50
C VAL A 89 10.57 9.47 11.29
N LYS A 90 9.42 8.85 11.02
CA LYS A 90 8.97 7.71 11.80
C LYS A 90 8.14 6.78 10.92
N VAL A 91 8.32 5.48 11.12
CA VAL A 91 7.53 4.46 10.46
C VAL A 91 7.02 3.47 11.51
N LEU A 92 5.72 3.32 11.58
CA LEU A 92 5.07 2.39 12.51
C LEU A 92 4.23 1.38 11.74
N LEU A 93 4.31 0.13 12.15
CA LEU A 93 3.42 -0.91 11.66
C LEU A 93 2.57 -1.39 12.82
N ASN A 94 1.25 -1.22 12.70
CA ASN A 94 0.29 -1.57 13.75
C ASN A 94 0.61 -0.88 15.08
N GLY A 95 1.13 0.35 15.00
CA GLY A 95 1.44 1.13 16.19
C GLY A 95 2.85 0.94 16.75
N ASP A 96 3.63 0.01 16.20
CA ASP A 96 4.98 -0.27 16.68
C ASP A 96 6.03 0.14 15.66
N PRO A 97 7.18 0.66 16.10
CA PRO A 97 8.27 0.95 15.18
C PRO A 97 8.66 -0.29 14.38
N ALA A 98 8.86 -0.10 13.08
CA ALA A 98 9.18 -1.21 12.19
C ALA A 98 10.35 -0.85 11.28
N PRO A 99 11.22 -1.82 10.97
CA PRO A 99 12.24 -1.58 9.96
C PRO A 99 11.62 -1.35 8.60
N TYR A 100 12.19 -0.45 7.83
CA TYR A 100 11.66 -0.10 6.53
C TYR A 100 12.78 0.09 5.52
N ARG A 101 12.40 0.04 4.25
CA ARG A 101 13.28 0.36 3.13
C ARG A 101 12.67 1.51 2.35
N VAL A 102 13.53 2.24 1.63
CA VAL A 102 13.09 3.30 0.74
C VAL A 102 13.52 2.95 -0.68
N ARG A 103 12.57 2.99 -1.60
CA ARG A 103 12.83 2.77 -3.02
C ARG A 103 12.53 4.06 -3.77
N VAL A 104 13.54 4.61 -4.44
CA VAL A 104 13.39 5.84 -5.22
C VAL A 104 13.05 5.48 -6.66
N GLY A 105 12.07 6.17 -7.24
CA GLY A 105 11.64 5.94 -8.60
C GLY A 105 10.97 7.15 -9.21
N HIS A 106 10.32 6.95 -10.33
CA HIS A 106 9.63 8.03 -11.06
C HIS A 106 8.54 8.70 -10.24
N ARG A 107 7.88 7.94 -9.42
CA ARG A 107 6.71 8.41 -8.66
C ARG A 107 7.11 9.14 -7.38
N GLY A 108 8.37 9.13 -7.03
CA GLY A 108 8.86 9.69 -5.78
C GLY A 108 9.63 8.63 -5.01
N GLN A 109 9.58 8.68 -3.69
CA GLN A 109 10.18 7.64 -2.87
C GLN A 109 9.07 6.79 -2.23
N THR A 110 9.30 5.49 -2.16
CA THR A 110 8.33 4.55 -1.59
C THR A 110 8.94 3.95 -0.34
N VAL A 111 8.26 4.13 0.79
CA VAL A 111 8.61 3.44 2.03
C VAL A 111 7.97 2.07 2.00
N LEU A 112 8.74 1.04 2.34
CA LEU A 112 8.28 -0.36 2.28
C LEU A 112 8.56 -1.05 3.60
N VAL A 113 7.55 -1.75 4.13
CA VAL A 113 7.63 -2.49 5.38
C VAL A 113 7.07 -3.89 5.15
N ARG A 114 7.76 -4.90 5.64
CA ARG A 114 7.28 -6.28 5.57
C ARG A 114 6.25 -6.55 6.66
N ALA A 115 5.22 -7.30 6.32
CA ALA A 115 4.17 -7.67 7.26
C ALA A 115 3.72 -9.10 6.96
N SER A 116 3.00 -9.70 7.89
CA SER A 116 2.35 -10.97 7.63
C SER A 116 1.06 -10.74 6.87
N SER A 117 0.55 -11.75 6.18
CA SER A 117 -0.67 -11.64 5.39
C SER A 117 -1.89 -12.14 6.13
N THR A 118 -1.90 -12.06 7.45
CA THR A 118 -2.89 -12.77 8.24
C THR A 118 -4.08 -11.94 8.65
N GLU A 119 -4.12 -10.72 8.67
CA GLU A 119 -5.27 -9.97 9.13
C GLU A 119 -5.27 -8.57 8.57
N ARG A 120 -5.28 -7.64 9.46
CA ARG A 120 -5.33 -6.24 9.14
C ARG A 120 -4.03 -5.61 9.54
N HIS A 121 -3.46 -4.80 8.65
CA HIS A 121 -2.23 -4.08 8.93
C HIS A 121 -2.42 -2.60 8.63
N ARG A 122 -1.82 -1.78 9.45
CA ARG A 122 -1.86 -0.34 9.28
C ARG A 122 -0.43 0.19 9.32
N LEU A 123 -0.02 0.79 8.23
CA LEU A 123 1.28 1.43 8.10
C LEU A 123 1.11 2.93 8.33
N PHE A 124 1.93 3.48 9.20
CA PHE A 124 1.94 4.90 9.51
C PHE A 124 3.32 5.46 9.19
N VAL A 125 3.37 6.51 8.38
CA VAL A 125 4.62 7.16 8.01
C VAL A 125 4.51 8.64 8.33
N LEU A 126 5.43 9.14 9.12
CA LEU A 126 5.53 10.56 9.44
C LEU A 126 6.73 11.15 8.71
N ILE A 127 6.51 12.27 8.03
CA ILE A 127 7.59 12.98 7.35
C ILE A 127 7.78 14.37 7.97
N ALA A 128 8.99 14.89 7.80
CA ALA A 128 9.30 16.24 8.26
C ALA A 128 8.89 17.29 7.22
#